data_86726ba18807bd96833c27ba18dc436b
#
_entry.id   86726ba18807bd96833c27ba18dc436b
#
_cell.length_a   1.000
_cell.length_b   1.000
_cell.length_c   1.000
_cell.angle_alpha   90.00
_cell.angle_beta   90.00
_cell.angle_gamma   90.00
#
_symmetry.space_group_name_H-M   'P 1'
#
loop_
_entity.id
_entity.type
_entity.pdbx_description
1 polymer ?
#
loop_
_entity_poly.entity_id
_entity_poly.type
_entity_poly.pdbx_seq_one_letter_code
_entity_poly.pdbx_strand_id
1 'polypeptide(L)' 'MPELRGIQATEDVKAEWKRAYSLYLEAPGDRYDKKNDRTERIGYVAKALQLTRKQAKRRIRNFEAWQRNIKKGLVSA' A
#
# COMPACT_ATOMS: atom_id res chain seq x y z
N MET A 1 -3.83 7.23 -19.14
CA MET A 1 -4.00 6.78 -18.74
C MET A 1 -4.08 6.48 -18.40
N PRO A 2 -4.16 6.46 -18.24
CA PRO A 2 -4.47 5.94 -17.80
C PRO A 2 -4.56 5.40 -17.05
N GLU A 3 -4.15 5.21 -16.94
CA GLU A 3 -4.29 4.68 -16.36
C GLU A 3 -4.47 3.91 -15.42
N LEU A 4 -4.10 4.28 -14.58
CA LEU A 4 -4.53 3.62 -13.39
C LEU A 4 -5.88 3.09 -13.48
N ARG A 5 -6.66 3.84 -14.11
CA ARG A 5 -8.01 3.42 -14.28
C ARG A 5 -8.10 2.19 -15.13
N GLY A 6 -7.13 2.00 -15.93
CA GLY A 6 -7.07 0.81 -16.75
C GLY A 6 -6.72 -0.38 -15.92
N ILE A 7 -6.28 -0.14 -14.74
CA ILE A 7 -5.92 -1.23 -13.88
C ILE A 7 -7.16 -1.82 -13.29
N GLN A 8 -7.52 -2.91 -13.84
CA GLN A 8 -8.55 -3.74 -13.30
C GLN A 8 -7.88 -4.55 -12.21
N ALA A 9 -7.88 -4.04 -11.02
CA ALA A 9 -7.26 -4.76 -9.92
C ALA A 9 -7.98 -6.08 -9.71
N THR A 10 -7.30 -7.17 -9.97
CA THR A 10 -7.85 -8.50 -9.74
C THR A 10 -7.94 -8.73 -8.24
N GLU A 11 -8.69 -9.75 -7.84
CA GLU A 11 -8.80 -10.09 -6.44
C GLU A 11 -7.43 -10.41 -5.84
N ASP A 12 -6.57 -11.10 -6.61
CA ASP A 12 -5.23 -11.42 -6.16
C ASP A 12 -4.41 -10.18 -5.89
N VAL A 13 -4.49 -9.20 -6.79
CA VAL A 13 -3.75 -7.95 -6.63
C VAL A 13 -4.27 -7.17 -5.43
N LYS A 14 -5.59 -7.10 -5.28
CA LYS A 14 -6.18 -6.43 -4.13
C LYS A 14 -5.77 -7.08 -2.82
N ALA A 15 -5.69 -8.41 -2.79
CA ALA A 15 -5.27 -9.13 -1.62
C ALA A 15 -3.81 -8.81 -1.26
N GLU A 16 -2.95 -8.68 -2.28
CA GLU A 16 -1.57 -8.29 -2.06
C GLU A 16 -1.47 -6.89 -1.46
N TRP A 17 -2.27 -5.97 -1.97
CA TRP A 17 -2.29 -4.60 -1.46
C TRP A 17 -2.77 -4.57 0.00
N LYS A 18 -3.84 -5.32 0.30
CA LYS A 18 -4.39 -5.38 1.65
C LYS A 18 -3.37 -5.96 2.63
N ARG A 19 -2.69 -7.00 2.21
CA ARG A 19 -1.68 -7.63 3.06
C ARG A 19 -0.53 -6.67 3.34
N ALA A 20 -0.05 -5.99 2.32
CA ALA A 20 1.03 -5.02 2.49
C ALA A 20 0.61 -3.90 3.44
N TYR A 21 -0.60 -3.40 3.27
CA TYR A 21 -1.09 -2.31 4.11
C TYR A 21 -1.32 -2.77 5.55
N SER A 22 -1.80 -3.99 5.75
CA SER A 22 -1.95 -4.55 7.09
C SER A 22 -0.61 -4.59 7.82
N LEU A 23 0.42 -5.04 7.12
CA LEU A 23 1.76 -5.08 7.69
C LEU A 23 2.27 -3.67 7.97
N TYR A 24 1.94 -2.72 7.10
CA TYR A 24 2.30 -1.33 7.28
C TYR A 24 1.72 -0.78 8.58
N LEU A 25 0.46 -1.10 8.87
CA LEU A 25 -0.20 -0.65 10.08
C LEU A 25 0.34 -1.35 11.33
N GLU A 26 0.78 -2.59 11.19
CA GLU A 26 1.34 -3.35 12.31
C GLU A 26 2.76 -2.93 12.65
N ALA A 27 3.45 -2.34 11.69
CA ALA A 27 4.87 -2.02 11.85
C ALA A 27 5.08 -1.07 13.03
N PRO A 28 6.19 -1.23 13.75
CA PRO A 28 6.46 -0.44 14.94
C PRO A 28 6.86 1.02 14.68
N GLY A 29 6.95 1.48 13.51
CA GLY A 29 7.21 2.85 13.12
C GLY A 29 7.75 3.83 14.15
N ASP A 30 8.13 5.01 13.69
CA ASP A 30 8.64 6.08 14.54
C ASP A 30 7.50 7.07 14.84
N ARG A 31 7.06 7.09 16.09
CA ARG A 31 5.94 7.95 16.49
C ARG A 31 6.28 9.42 16.50
N TYR A 32 7.57 9.73 16.64
CA TYR A 32 8.02 11.10 16.82
C TYR A 32 8.48 11.77 15.55
N ASP A 33 8.72 11.00 14.51
CA ASP A 33 9.18 11.52 13.22
C ASP A 33 8.37 10.91 12.11
N LYS A 34 7.40 11.66 11.61
CA LYS A 34 6.46 11.16 10.61
C LYS A 34 7.14 10.75 9.31
N LYS A 35 8.22 11.42 8.94
CA LYS A 35 8.95 11.03 7.73
C LYS A 35 9.61 9.69 7.90
N ASN A 36 10.30 9.50 9.03
CA ASN A 36 10.95 8.24 9.32
C ASN A 36 9.95 7.15 9.62
N ASP A 37 8.80 7.51 10.20
CA ASP A 37 7.76 6.55 10.48
C ASP A 37 7.33 5.81 9.21
N ARG A 38 7.03 6.57 8.15
CA ARG A 38 6.61 5.95 6.89
C ARG A 38 7.74 5.11 6.29
N THR A 39 8.96 5.61 6.34
CA THR A 39 10.13 4.92 5.83
C THR A 39 10.35 3.60 6.57
N GLU A 40 10.26 3.65 7.89
CA GLU A 40 10.43 2.46 8.73
C GLU A 40 9.36 1.41 8.45
N ARG A 41 8.11 1.85 8.34
CA ARG A 41 7.00 0.94 8.07
C ARG A 41 7.12 0.30 6.70
N ILE A 42 7.54 1.06 5.70
CA ILE A 42 7.76 0.51 4.36
C ILE A 42 8.87 -0.53 4.39
N GLY A 43 9.94 -0.24 5.12
CA GLY A 43 11.03 -1.21 5.28
C GLY A 43 10.56 -2.50 5.94
N TYR A 44 9.71 -2.37 6.95
CA TYR A 44 9.14 -3.52 7.63
C TYR A 44 8.33 -4.39 6.67
N VAL A 45 7.47 -3.76 5.87
CA VAL A 45 6.66 -4.49 4.88
C VAL A 45 7.54 -5.18 3.85
N ALA A 46 8.55 -4.47 3.36
CA ALA A 46 9.46 -5.02 2.36
C ALA A 46 10.14 -6.28 2.90
N LYS A 47 10.61 -6.21 4.12
CA LYS A 47 11.29 -7.34 4.74
C LYS A 47 10.32 -8.51 4.98
N ALA A 48 9.14 -8.20 5.48
CA ALA A 48 8.14 -9.23 5.78
C ALA A 48 7.67 -9.98 4.54
N LEU A 49 7.55 -9.28 3.41
CA LEU A 49 7.08 -9.86 2.17
C LEU A 49 8.20 -10.23 1.21
N GLN A 50 9.45 -10.04 1.62
CA GLN A 50 10.62 -10.31 0.78
C GLN A 50 10.56 -9.53 -0.53
N LEU A 51 10.23 -8.26 -0.41
CA LEU A 51 10.16 -7.33 -1.54
C LEU A 51 11.24 -6.27 -1.40
N THR A 52 11.51 -5.56 -2.50
CA THR A 52 12.34 -4.37 -2.40
C THR A 52 11.51 -3.27 -1.76
N ARG A 53 12.18 -2.26 -1.20
CA ARG A 53 11.46 -1.12 -0.63
C ARG A 53 10.57 -0.45 -1.68
N LYS A 54 11.05 -0.37 -2.90
CA LYS A 54 10.30 0.23 -3.99
C LYS A 54 9.01 -0.52 -4.26
N GLN A 55 9.09 -1.85 -4.27
CA GLN A 55 7.91 -2.69 -4.48
C GLN A 55 6.91 -2.56 -3.34
N ALA A 56 7.41 -2.59 -2.11
CA ALA A 56 6.55 -2.46 -0.94
C ALA A 56 5.85 -1.11 -0.93
N LYS A 57 6.59 -0.04 -1.20
CA LYS A 57 6.03 1.31 -1.27
C LYS A 57 4.93 1.40 -2.32
N ARG A 58 5.17 0.79 -3.47
CA ARG A 58 4.20 0.80 -4.56
C ARG A 58 2.90 0.14 -4.15
N ARG A 59 2.98 -1.01 -3.48
CA ARG A 59 1.77 -1.71 -3.03
C ARG A 59 0.99 -0.89 -2.03
N ILE A 60 1.67 -0.26 -1.10
CA ILE A 60 1.03 0.58 -0.08
C ILE A 60 0.34 1.76 -0.74
N ARG A 61 1.03 2.43 -1.66
CA ARG A 61 0.46 3.59 -2.36
C ARG A 61 -0.73 3.20 -3.23
N ASN A 62 -0.65 2.04 -3.87
CA ASN A 62 -1.76 1.54 -4.69
C ASN A 62 -2.99 1.27 -3.82
N PHE A 63 -2.79 0.70 -2.65
CA PHE A 63 -3.89 0.45 -1.73
C PHE A 63 -4.52 1.76 -1.26
N GLU A 64 -3.69 2.73 -0.91
CA GLU A 64 -4.18 4.03 -0.47
C GLU A 64 -4.98 4.73 -1.57
N ALA A 65 -4.48 4.67 -2.80
CA ALA A 65 -5.18 5.25 -3.94
C ALA A 65 -6.51 4.56 -4.20
N TRP A 66 -6.51 3.25 -4.10
CA TRP A 66 -7.73 2.46 -4.27
C TRP A 66 -8.78 2.82 -3.23
N GLN A 67 -8.36 2.95 -1.97
CA GLN A 67 -9.27 3.36 -0.89
C GLN A 67 -9.86 4.74 -1.15
N ARG A 68 -9.03 5.68 -1.60
CA ARG A 68 -9.54 7.01 -1.93
C ARG A 68 -10.56 6.95 -3.05
N ASN A 69 -10.31 6.12 -4.06
CA ASN A 69 -11.21 5.99 -5.20
C ASN A 69 -12.54 5.36 -4.79
N ILE A 70 -12.52 4.43 -3.86
CA ILE A 70 -13.75 3.85 -3.32
C ILE A 70 -14.57 4.93 -2.64
N LYS A 71 -13.95 5.77 -1.82
CA LYS A 71 -14.65 6.85 -1.14
C LYS A 71 -15.24 7.85 -2.10
N LYS A 72 -14.59 8.07 -3.24
CA LYS A 72 -15.08 8.99 -4.25
C LYS A 72 -16.10 8.36 -5.18
N GLY A 73 -16.34 7.06 -5.03
CA GLY A 73 -17.27 6.35 -5.89
C GLY A 73 -16.76 6.03 -7.27
N LEU A 74 -15.46 6.13 -7.48
CA LEU A 74 -14.86 5.90 -8.80
C LEU A 74 -14.65 4.41 -9.10
N VAL A 75 -14.55 3.58 -8.07
CA VAL A 75 -14.41 2.14 -8.25
C VAL A 75 -15.23 1.43 -7.19
N SER A 76 -15.55 0.18 -7.46
CA SER A 76 -16.27 -0.65 -6.50
C SER A 76 -15.31 -1.24 -5.49
N ALA A 77 -15.81 -1.43 -4.30
CA ALA A 77 -15.01 -2.01 -3.23
C ALA A 77 -14.64 -3.47 -3.52
#